data_b8d79c349889d9c2c5ff86fe11ccf6c4
#
_entry.id   b8d79c349889d9c2c5ff86fe11ccf6c4
#
_cell.length_a   1.000
_cell.length_b   1.000
_cell.length_c   1.000
_cell.angle_alpha   90.00
_cell.angle_beta   90.00
_cell.angle_gamma   90.00
#
_symmetry.space_group_name_H-M   'P 1'
#
loop_
_entity.id
_entity.type
_entity.pdbx_description
1 polymer ?
#
loop_
_entity_poly.entity_id
_entity_poly.type
_entity_poly.pdbx_seq_one_letter_code
_entity_poly.pdbx_strand_id
1 'polypeptide(L)'
;MVHHHRNYHVQPHRKEDLEEQQQQQQQKQKHQIQDPSVEQAHRLRHLMDYAYFVGHHRSRVSNTAFLRLLFLFSLISCTLLFAPRVFFYTFGADDVEFRMRPREDDQSWAAPCSTVRNDSICCDRTAFRTDVCFMRGDVRTHAASNSIFLLSPSSSPSNSTVDEKIRPYTRKWEASVMSTIDELSLRTVAAANRCDVVHRVPAVVFSTGGYTGNVYHEFNDGLIPLYITSQHFDRQVVFVMLEYHDWWMTKHGHVVSRLSDYPPIDFSGDRRTHCFPEAIVGLRIHDELSIDAAKMKSNKSISDFRRLLDEAYAPRVRAIDRDEQSHRNDSNSSSSSSNNRSNEKAPKMVIMSRNGSRAIENEREVVEAAEAVGFEVEVMSPQRDTELARIYRALNSCDVMVGVHGAAMTHFLFMRPRSVFVQVVPLGTDWAAEMYYGEPARKLGLRYAAYKILPRESSLYRKYSRNATILKDPDSVNAQGWQVTKKVYLDGQNVRLDIGRFRKRLVKAFEYVTKKRRRQQLQQLQQLQPRQQRRIER
;
A
#
# COMPACT_ATOMS: atom_id res chain seq x y z
N MET A 1 -23.89 -9.81 -48.37
CA MET A 1 -23.63 -10.08 -46.95
C MET A 1 -23.42 -8.75 -46.26
N VAL A 2 -24.39 -8.34 -45.46
CA VAL A 2 -24.44 -6.99 -44.85
C VAL A 2 -23.93 -7.12 -43.42
N HIS A 3 -22.82 -6.46 -43.11
CA HIS A 3 -22.29 -6.36 -41.74
C HIS A 3 -23.04 -5.24 -40.99
N HIS A 4 -23.81 -5.62 -39.96
CA HIS A 4 -24.40 -4.69 -39.00
C HIS A 4 -23.38 -4.23 -37.98
N HIS A 5 -22.95 -2.96 -38.05
CA HIS A 5 -22.29 -2.26 -36.94
C HIS A 5 -23.37 -1.91 -35.89
N ARG A 6 -23.29 -2.50 -34.70
CA ARG A 6 -24.01 -2.06 -33.52
C ARG A 6 -23.24 -0.96 -32.82
N ASN A 7 -23.70 0.27 -32.99
CA ASN A 7 -23.30 1.41 -32.15
C ASN A 7 -23.93 1.25 -30.76
N TYR A 8 -23.11 1.11 -29.74
CA TYR A 8 -23.55 1.21 -28.35
C TYR A 8 -23.65 2.70 -27.98
N HIS A 9 -24.85 3.25 -28.00
CA HIS A 9 -25.16 4.52 -27.36
C HIS A 9 -25.17 4.31 -25.84
N VAL A 10 -24.20 4.89 -25.15
CA VAL A 10 -24.18 4.98 -23.68
C VAL A 10 -25.19 6.06 -23.28
N GLN A 11 -26.25 5.67 -22.58
CA GLN A 11 -27.30 6.57 -22.11
C GLN A 11 -26.78 7.58 -21.07
N PRO A 12 -27.14 8.87 -21.14
CA PRO A 12 -26.69 9.92 -20.21
C PRO A 12 -27.13 9.74 -18.75
N HIS A 13 -28.26 9.08 -18.50
CA HIS A 13 -28.87 8.91 -17.17
C HIS A 13 -27.97 8.16 -16.15
N ARG A 14 -27.05 7.33 -16.59
CA ARG A 14 -26.18 6.55 -15.69
C ARG A 14 -25.07 7.37 -15.03
N LYS A 15 -24.74 8.56 -15.52
CA LYS A 15 -23.75 9.45 -14.90
C LYS A 15 -24.33 10.24 -13.73
N GLU A 16 -25.57 10.68 -13.85
CA GLU A 16 -26.27 11.44 -12.81
C GLU A 16 -26.52 10.59 -11.58
N ASP A 17 -26.92 9.32 -11.74
CA ASP A 17 -27.14 8.37 -10.63
C ASP A 17 -25.87 8.09 -9.82
N LEU A 18 -24.70 8.05 -10.47
CA LEU A 18 -23.41 7.83 -9.81
C LEU A 18 -22.92 9.07 -9.05
N GLU A 19 -23.15 10.25 -9.58
CA GLU A 19 -22.82 11.51 -8.90
C GLU A 19 -23.74 11.75 -7.72
N GLU A 20 -25.02 11.41 -7.84
CA GLU A 20 -26.01 11.51 -6.78
C GLU A 20 -25.73 10.53 -5.62
N GLN A 21 -25.37 9.28 -5.93
CA GLN A 21 -24.93 8.30 -4.92
C GLN A 21 -23.66 8.74 -4.19
N GLN A 22 -22.69 9.33 -4.90
CA GLN A 22 -21.48 9.85 -4.28
C GLN A 22 -21.74 11.10 -3.43
N GLN A 23 -22.66 11.97 -3.85
CA GLN A 23 -23.08 13.12 -3.06
C GLN A 23 -23.89 12.71 -1.83
N GLN A 24 -24.76 11.70 -1.94
CA GLN A 24 -25.48 11.13 -0.80
C GLN A 24 -24.55 10.43 0.20
N GLN A 25 -23.53 9.72 -0.27
CA GLN A 25 -22.51 9.16 0.62
C GLN A 25 -21.68 10.26 1.31
N GLN A 26 -21.31 11.32 0.59
CA GLN A 26 -20.62 12.46 1.18
C GLN A 26 -21.50 13.25 2.17
N GLN A 27 -22.80 13.37 1.90
CA GLN A 27 -23.74 14.00 2.83
C GLN A 27 -24.01 13.13 4.06
N LYS A 28 -24.15 11.81 3.91
CA LYS A 28 -24.23 10.88 5.05
C LYS A 28 -22.97 10.92 5.91
N GLN A 29 -21.78 11.00 5.30
CA GLN A 29 -20.52 11.20 6.03
C GLN A 29 -20.47 12.55 6.76
N LYS A 30 -21.02 13.62 6.19
CA LYS A 30 -21.07 14.95 6.85
C LYS A 30 -22.01 14.97 8.05
N HIS A 31 -23.14 14.27 8.01
CA HIS A 31 -24.09 14.22 9.13
C HIS A 31 -23.62 13.33 10.29
N GLN A 32 -22.85 12.28 10.05
CA GLN A 32 -22.30 11.42 11.11
C GLN A 32 -21.11 12.05 11.87
N ILE A 33 -20.47 13.07 11.31
CA ILE A 33 -19.29 13.73 11.93
C ILE A 33 -19.68 14.68 13.09
N GLN A 34 -20.94 14.91 13.36
CA GLN A 34 -21.39 15.87 14.40
C GLN A 34 -21.57 15.23 15.79
N ASP A 35 -21.21 13.96 16.00
CA ASP A 35 -21.28 13.34 17.32
C ASP A 35 -19.99 13.60 18.11
N PRO A 36 -20.07 14.29 19.26
CA PRO A 36 -18.92 14.64 20.11
C PRO A 36 -18.13 13.42 20.64
N SER A 37 -18.79 12.28 20.80
CA SER A 37 -18.16 11.04 21.29
C SER A 37 -17.23 10.42 20.24
N VAL A 38 -17.59 10.54 18.97
CA VAL A 38 -16.78 10.07 17.82
C VAL A 38 -15.54 10.97 17.65
N GLU A 39 -15.71 12.27 17.86
CA GLU A 39 -14.60 13.23 17.77
C GLU A 39 -13.55 12.99 18.88
N GLN A 40 -13.97 12.65 20.09
CA GLN A 40 -13.07 12.38 21.20
C GLN A 40 -12.30 11.06 21.00
N ALA A 41 -12.94 10.04 20.45
CA ALA A 41 -12.28 8.79 20.08
C ALA A 41 -11.26 9.00 18.93
N HIS A 42 -11.55 9.89 17.98
CA HIS A 42 -10.64 10.27 16.90
C HIS A 42 -9.40 11.03 17.42
N ARG A 43 -9.59 11.93 18.40
CA ARG A 43 -8.48 12.68 19.05
C ARG A 43 -7.50 11.76 19.78
N LEU A 44 -8.01 10.79 20.55
CA LEU A 44 -7.19 9.83 21.28
C LEU A 44 -6.36 8.94 20.35
N ARG A 45 -6.91 8.55 19.22
CA ARG A 45 -6.23 7.67 18.24
C ARG A 45 -5.15 8.39 17.47
N HIS A 46 -5.39 9.61 17.03
CA HIS A 46 -4.35 10.42 16.36
C HIS A 46 -3.16 10.70 17.27
N LEU A 47 -3.43 10.88 18.57
CA LEU A 47 -2.38 10.99 19.59
C LEU A 47 -1.60 9.68 19.75
N MET A 48 -2.24 8.52 19.58
CA MET A 48 -1.56 7.21 19.64
C MET A 48 -0.70 6.97 18.41
N ASP A 49 -1.20 7.26 17.21
CA ASP A 49 -0.41 7.16 15.96
C ASP A 49 0.76 8.16 15.96
N TYR A 50 0.53 9.38 16.43
CA TYR A 50 1.57 10.39 16.61
C TYR A 50 2.57 10.01 17.71
N ALA A 51 2.10 9.50 18.84
CA ALA A 51 2.95 9.04 19.95
C ALA A 51 3.78 7.80 19.55
N TYR A 52 3.21 6.87 18.77
CA TYR A 52 3.92 5.74 18.21
C TYR A 52 5.04 6.19 17.27
N PHE A 53 4.75 7.14 16.38
CA PHE A 53 5.74 7.72 15.47
C PHE A 53 6.85 8.47 16.22
N VAL A 54 6.49 9.34 17.17
CA VAL A 54 7.45 10.12 17.98
C VAL A 54 8.29 9.19 18.86
N GLY A 55 7.68 8.16 19.45
CA GLY A 55 8.38 7.14 20.22
C GLY A 55 9.39 6.34 19.37
N HIS A 56 9.01 5.95 18.16
CA HIS A 56 9.87 5.19 17.24
C HIS A 56 11.00 6.04 16.63
N HIS A 57 10.74 7.31 16.37
CA HIS A 57 11.75 8.23 15.80
C HIS A 57 12.74 8.74 16.85
N ARG A 58 12.28 8.94 18.09
CA ARG A 58 13.15 9.39 19.20
C ARG A 58 14.21 8.34 19.56
N SER A 59 13.92 7.06 19.34
CA SER A 59 14.87 5.99 19.59
C SER A 59 16.02 5.93 18.56
N ARG A 60 15.93 6.58 17.39
CA ARG A 60 16.96 6.55 16.34
C ARG A 60 17.91 7.74 16.29
N VAL A 61 17.62 8.86 16.94
CA VAL A 61 18.39 10.12 16.77
C VAL A 61 19.26 10.48 17.96
N SER A 62 19.04 9.90 19.15
CA SER A 62 19.70 10.36 20.39
C SER A 62 20.55 9.31 21.12
N ASN A 63 20.88 8.17 20.53
CA ASN A 63 21.26 7.00 21.33
C ASN A 63 22.77 6.75 21.54
N THR A 64 23.68 7.46 20.90
CA THR A 64 25.12 7.14 21.13
C THR A 64 25.67 7.77 22.40
N ALA A 65 25.24 8.95 22.80
CA ALA A 65 25.69 9.59 24.04
C ALA A 65 24.94 9.05 25.28
N PHE A 66 23.63 8.87 25.16
CA PHE A 66 22.80 8.37 26.27
C PHE A 66 23.05 6.87 26.54
N LEU A 67 23.23 6.06 25.49
CA LEU A 67 23.63 4.66 25.63
C LEU A 67 25.04 4.51 26.20
N ARG A 68 25.99 5.39 25.86
CA ARG A 68 27.31 5.40 26.48
C ARG A 68 27.27 5.77 27.95
N LEU A 69 26.41 6.72 28.34
CA LEU A 69 26.17 7.09 29.73
C LEU A 69 25.47 5.97 30.51
N LEU A 70 24.46 5.34 29.96
CA LEU A 70 23.79 4.17 30.56
C LEU A 70 24.73 2.97 30.65
N PHE A 71 25.58 2.72 29.65
CA PHE A 71 26.55 1.65 29.66
C PHE A 71 27.64 1.89 30.71
N LEU A 72 28.12 3.13 30.88
CA LEU A 72 29.05 3.52 31.94
C LEU A 72 28.40 3.40 33.32
N PHE A 73 27.15 3.83 33.49
CA PHE A 73 26.42 3.67 34.76
C PHE A 73 26.15 2.19 35.08
N SER A 74 25.81 1.38 34.08
CA SER A 74 25.64 -0.07 34.23
C SER A 74 26.95 -0.80 34.60
N LEU A 75 28.05 -0.39 33.98
CA LEU A 75 29.39 -0.93 34.33
C LEU A 75 29.80 -0.55 35.76
N ILE A 76 29.59 0.68 36.18
CA ILE A 76 29.88 1.15 37.53
C ILE A 76 28.96 0.46 38.56
N SER A 77 27.68 0.29 38.23
CA SER A 77 26.71 -0.42 39.08
C SER A 77 27.03 -1.93 39.17
N CYS A 78 27.40 -2.57 38.06
CA CYS A 78 27.86 -3.96 38.05
C CYS A 78 29.15 -4.17 38.87
N THR A 79 30.16 -3.28 38.74
CA THR A 79 31.38 -3.39 39.53
C THR A 79 31.13 -3.20 41.03
N LEU A 80 30.21 -2.29 41.41
CA LEU A 80 29.86 -2.08 42.82
C LEU A 80 28.97 -3.18 43.42
N LEU A 81 28.14 -3.84 42.63
CA LEU A 81 27.21 -4.88 43.09
C LEU A 81 27.79 -6.30 43.03
N PHE A 82 28.73 -6.57 42.13
CA PHE A 82 29.30 -7.91 41.91
C PHE A 82 30.72 -8.11 42.40
N ALA A 83 31.46 -7.04 42.71
CA ALA A 83 32.81 -7.15 43.27
C ALA A 83 32.87 -7.99 44.58
N PRO A 84 31.88 -7.99 45.49
CA PRO A 84 31.91 -8.86 46.67
C PRO A 84 31.53 -10.31 46.38
N ARG A 85 30.93 -10.65 45.23
CA ARG A 85 30.43 -12.02 44.95
C ARG A 85 31.35 -12.84 44.05
N VAL A 86 32.28 -12.22 43.34
CA VAL A 86 33.25 -12.95 42.48
C VAL A 86 34.32 -13.66 43.30
N PHE A 87 34.47 -13.32 44.59
CA PHE A 87 35.48 -13.95 45.46
C PHE A 87 35.03 -15.29 46.09
N PHE A 88 33.77 -15.76 45.84
CA PHE A 88 33.26 -16.99 46.45
C PHE A 88 32.95 -18.13 45.45
N TYR A 89 33.29 -18.00 44.16
CA TYR A 89 33.03 -19.07 43.18
C TYR A 89 34.26 -19.46 42.36
N THR A 90 35.35 -19.79 43.09
CA THR A 90 36.41 -20.64 42.54
C THR A 90 36.58 -21.82 43.48
N PHE A 91 35.81 -22.88 43.23
CA PHE A 91 36.09 -24.30 43.51
C PHE A 91 34.80 -25.09 43.50
N GLY A 92 34.65 -25.93 42.49
CA GLY A 92 33.60 -26.92 42.40
C GLY A 92 33.30 -27.27 40.94
N ALA A 93 34.12 -28.15 40.38
CA ALA A 93 33.78 -28.84 39.15
C ALA A 93 32.70 -29.85 39.44
N ASP A 94 31.65 -29.87 38.62
CA ASP A 94 30.98 -31.11 38.22
C ASP A 94 30.22 -30.89 36.91
N ASP A 95 30.43 -31.81 36.01
CA ASP A 95 29.90 -31.89 34.65
C ASP A 95 28.38 -31.91 34.63
N VAL A 96 27.75 -30.92 33.95
CA VAL A 96 26.38 -31.03 33.46
C VAL A 96 26.41 -30.81 31.96
N GLU A 97 26.32 -31.91 31.25
CA GLU A 97 26.09 -32.02 29.82
C GLU A 97 24.87 -31.15 29.40
N PHE A 98 25.16 -29.98 28.78
CA PHE A 98 24.14 -29.08 28.26
C PHE A 98 23.58 -29.67 26.96
N ARG A 99 22.62 -30.56 27.09
CA ARG A 99 21.83 -31.03 25.97
C ARG A 99 21.09 -29.82 25.36
N MET A 100 21.57 -29.35 24.21
CA MET A 100 20.85 -28.42 23.38
C MET A 100 19.48 -29.03 23.05
N ARG A 101 18.41 -28.48 23.66
CA ARG A 101 17.06 -28.67 23.14
C ARG A 101 17.00 -28.04 21.75
N PRO A 102 16.37 -28.69 20.77
CA PRO A 102 16.11 -28.05 19.49
C PRO A 102 15.32 -26.75 19.73
N ARG A 103 15.77 -25.68 19.14
CA ARG A 103 15.14 -24.39 19.17
C ARG A 103 13.73 -24.53 18.56
N GLU A 104 12.70 -24.39 19.38
CA GLU A 104 11.30 -24.26 18.99
C GLU A 104 11.09 -22.87 18.32
N ASP A 105 11.75 -22.62 17.21
CA ASP A 105 11.66 -21.36 16.46
C ASP A 105 10.74 -21.43 15.23
N ASP A 106 9.82 -22.40 15.16
CA ASP A 106 8.93 -22.55 13.99
C ASP A 106 7.46 -22.14 14.26
N GLN A 107 7.18 -21.46 15.38
CA GLN A 107 5.81 -21.10 15.76
C GLN A 107 5.49 -19.60 15.73
N SER A 108 6.40 -18.69 15.38
CA SER A 108 6.16 -17.25 15.55
C SER A 108 5.28 -16.58 14.50
N TRP A 109 4.89 -17.27 13.42
CA TRP A 109 4.02 -16.73 12.36
C TRP A 109 2.65 -17.42 12.23
N ALA A 110 2.39 -18.42 13.02
CA ALA A 110 1.05 -19.00 13.14
C ALA A 110 0.14 -18.03 13.91
N ALA A 111 -0.54 -17.14 13.17
CA ALA A 111 -1.57 -16.30 13.78
C ALA A 111 -2.60 -17.15 14.53
N PRO A 112 -3.24 -16.62 15.60
CA PRO A 112 -4.40 -17.26 16.20
C PRO A 112 -5.35 -17.74 15.11
N CYS A 113 -5.95 -18.91 15.25
CA CYS A 113 -6.83 -19.52 14.25
C CYS A 113 -6.17 -20.03 12.96
N SER A 114 -4.86 -20.05 12.81
CA SER A 114 -4.22 -20.61 11.59
C SER A 114 -4.36 -22.14 11.48
N THR A 115 -4.66 -22.82 12.60
CA THR A 115 -4.93 -24.26 12.69
C THR A 115 -6.38 -24.52 13.15
N VAL A 116 -7.33 -24.06 12.32
CA VAL A 116 -8.76 -24.28 12.62
C VAL A 116 -9.10 -25.75 12.40
N ARG A 117 -9.82 -26.37 13.36
CA ARG A 117 -10.34 -27.74 13.21
C ARG A 117 -11.40 -27.79 12.12
N ASN A 118 -11.61 -28.97 11.54
CA ASN A 118 -12.75 -29.15 10.65
C ASN A 118 -14.05 -28.84 11.40
N ASP A 119 -15.04 -28.36 10.68
CA ASP A 119 -16.37 -28.00 11.16
C ASP A 119 -16.35 -26.97 12.30
N SER A 120 -15.43 -25.98 12.20
CA SER A 120 -15.33 -24.90 13.17
C SER A 120 -15.09 -23.53 12.54
N ILE A 121 -15.49 -22.49 13.29
CA ILE A 121 -15.25 -21.08 13.00
C ILE A 121 -14.31 -20.55 14.08
N CYS A 122 -13.28 -19.83 13.68
CA CYS A 122 -12.37 -19.14 14.59
C CYS A 122 -12.07 -17.73 14.08
N CYS A 123 -12.28 -16.71 14.92
CA CYS A 123 -12.02 -15.31 14.57
C CYS A 123 -10.84 -14.76 15.37
N ASP A 124 -9.81 -14.29 14.67
CA ASP A 124 -8.71 -13.51 15.24
C ASP A 124 -9.10 -12.03 15.24
N ARG A 125 -9.29 -11.49 16.43
CA ARG A 125 -9.65 -10.09 16.67
C ARG A 125 -8.54 -9.31 17.37
N THR A 126 -7.36 -9.92 17.53
CA THR A 126 -6.23 -9.33 18.27
C THR A 126 -5.54 -8.23 17.50
N ALA A 127 -5.59 -8.26 16.17
CA ALA A 127 -4.95 -7.24 15.35
C ALA A 127 -5.67 -5.89 15.46
N PHE A 128 -4.90 -4.82 15.60
CA PHE A 128 -5.43 -3.46 15.69
C PHE A 128 -6.15 -3.02 14.41
N ARG A 129 -5.65 -3.47 13.24
CA ARG A 129 -6.08 -2.96 11.93
C ARG A 129 -7.24 -3.73 11.32
N THR A 130 -7.45 -5.00 11.69
CA THR A 130 -8.43 -5.87 11.03
C THR A 130 -8.85 -7.02 11.93
N ASP A 131 -10.07 -7.51 11.70
CA ASP A 131 -10.51 -8.82 12.15
C ASP A 131 -10.39 -9.81 11.00
N VAL A 132 -10.06 -11.06 11.29
CA VAL A 132 -10.00 -12.13 10.29
C VAL A 132 -10.60 -13.40 10.88
N CYS A 133 -11.59 -13.96 10.20
CA CYS A 133 -12.23 -15.22 10.60
C CYS A 133 -11.86 -16.34 9.63
N PHE A 134 -11.72 -17.53 10.17
CA PHE A 134 -11.43 -18.76 9.42
C PHE A 134 -12.55 -19.74 9.63
N MET A 135 -13.05 -20.31 8.54
CA MET A 135 -14.10 -21.33 8.52
C MET A 135 -13.56 -22.53 7.74
N ARG A 136 -13.66 -23.73 8.29
CA ARG A 136 -13.22 -24.96 7.63
C ARG A 136 -14.30 -26.02 7.71
N GLY A 137 -14.64 -26.63 6.57
CA GLY A 137 -15.72 -27.62 6.40
C GLY A 137 -16.59 -27.27 5.22
N ASP A 138 -17.87 -27.60 5.26
CA ASP A 138 -18.85 -27.23 4.22
C ASP A 138 -19.32 -25.79 4.43
N VAL A 139 -18.58 -24.84 3.81
CA VAL A 139 -18.85 -23.40 3.94
C VAL A 139 -19.72 -22.94 2.77
N ARG A 140 -20.85 -22.29 3.06
CA ARG A 140 -21.86 -21.87 2.07
C ARG A 140 -22.19 -20.39 2.16
N THR A 141 -22.19 -19.68 1.04
CA THR A 141 -22.65 -18.28 0.95
C THR A 141 -24.18 -18.20 1.00
N HIS A 142 -24.69 -17.17 1.65
CA HIS A 142 -26.12 -16.83 1.66
C HIS A 142 -26.31 -15.30 1.60
N ALA A 143 -26.27 -14.76 0.39
CA ALA A 143 -26.33 -13.33 0.13
C ALA A 143 -27.60 -12.66 0.69
N ALA A 144 -28.74 -13.34 0.59
CA ALA A 144 -30.02 -12.77 1.03
C ALA A 144 -30.08 -12.41 2.52
N SER A 145 -29.24 -12.98 3.38
CA SER A 145 -29.16 -12.66 4.81
C SER A 145 -27.79 -12.12 5.23
N ASN A 146 -26.96 -11.69 4.31
CA ASN A 146 -25.58 -11.28 4.57
C ASN A 146 -24.84 -12.28 5.48
N SER A 147 -24.94 -13.60 5.14
CA SER A 147 -24.42 -14.65 5.99
C SER A 147 -23.54 -15.62 5.23
N ILE A 148 -22.62 -16.23 5.95
CA ILE A 148 -21.85 -17.39 5.51
C ILE A 148 -22.09 -18.50 6.52
N PHE A 149 -22.59 -19.63 6.04
CA PHE A 149 -22.91 -20.78 6.86
C PHE A 149 -21.81 -21.81 6.83
N LEU A 150 -21.52 -22.39 7.99
CA LEU A 150 -20.77 -23.62 8.11
C LEU A 150 -21.76 -24.74 8.41
N LEU A 151 -21.91 -25.66 7.47
CA LEU A 151 -22.79 -26.81 7.66
C LEU A 151 -22.11 -27.85 8.52
N SER A 152 -22.67 -28.12 9.69
CA SER A 152 -22.21 -29.19 10.59
C SER A 152 -23.32 -30.21 10.78
N PRO A 153 -23.12 -31.44 10.28
CA PRO A 153 -24.13 -32.49 10.40
C PRO A 153 -24.20 -33.10 11.80
N SER A 154 -23.54 -32.54 12.80
CA SER A 154 -23.45 -33.19 14.11
C SER A 154 -24.76 -33.19 14.89
N SER A 155 -25.25 -34.39 15.12
CA SER A 155 -26.24 -34.88 16.06
C SER A 155 -25.82 -34.79 17.54
N SER A 156 -24.98 -33.86 17.95
CA SER A 156 -24.57 -33.71 19.34
C SER A 156 -25.36 -32.57 20.01
N PRO A 157 -26.10 -32.79 21.09
CA PRO A 157 -26.95 -31.79 21.73
C PRO A 157 -26.20 -30.75 22.56
N SER A 158 -24.90 -30.67 22.50
CA SER A 158 -24.12 -29.59 23.13
C SER A 158 -24.00 -28.38 22.18
N ASN A 159 -25.14 -27.77 21.90
CA ASN A 159 -25.29 -26.69 20.93
C ASN A 159 -24.81 -25.35 21.50
N SER A 160 -23.59 -24.95 21.22
CA SER A 160 -23.30 -23.54 20.99
C SER A 160 -23.36 -23.29 19.47
N THR A 161 -24.48 -22.79 18.99
CA THR A 161 -24.53 -22.17 17.66
C THR A 161 -23.54 -21.00 17.68
N VAL A 162 -22.39 -21.17 17.03
CA VAL A 162 -21.44 -20.07 16.88
C VAL A 162 -22.10 -19.07 15.92
N ASP A 163 -22.30 -17.84 16.38
CA ASP A 163 -22.77 -16.70 15.58
C ASP A 163 -21.75 -15.57 15.72
N GLU A 164 -20.82 -15.48 14.77
CA GLU A 164 -19.78 -14.47 14.74
C GLU A 164 -20.15 -13.39 13.73
N LYS A 165 -19.90 -12.13 14.05
CA LYS A 165 -20.12 -11.00 13.15
C LYS A 165 -18.82 -10.35 12.76
N ILE A 166 -18.68 -10.00 11.49
CA ILE A 166 -17.47 -9.38 10.95
C ILE A 166 -17.82 -8.39 9.81
N ARG A 167 -17.11 -7.27 9.80
CA ARG A 167 -17.03 -6.34 8.67
C ARG A 167 -15.66 -6.53 8.01
N PRO A 168 -15.55 -7.21 6.86
CA PRO A 168 -14.28 -7.67 6.33
C PRO A 168 -13.50 -6.57 5.60
N TYR A 169 -13.09 -5.53 6.33
CA TYR A 169 -12.30 -4.40 5.87
C TYR A 169 -11.19 -4.03 6.87
N THR A 170 -10.07 -3.49 6.38
CA THR A 170 -8.83 -3.31 7.15
C THR A 170 -8.70 -1.96 7.86
N ARG A 171 -9.81 -1.36 8.31
CA ARG A 171 -9.88 -0.08 9.03
C ARG A 171 -10.64 -0.20 10.35
N LYS A 172 -10.47 -1.32 11.05
CA LYS A 172 -11.17 -1.67 12.27
C LYS A 172 -11.27 -0.54 13.29
N TRP A 173 -10.25 0.29 13.40
CA TRP A 173 -10.20 1.41 14.33
C TRP A 173 -11.01 2.65 13.88
N GLU A 174 -11.46 2.70 12.63
CA GLU A 174 -12.24 3.83 12.09
C GLU A 174 -13.74 3.48 12.04
N ALA A 175 -14.44 3.64 13.19
CA ALA A 175 -15.83 3.23 13.33
C ALA A 175 -16.75 3.84 12.26
N SER A 176 -16.53 5.10 11.87
CA SER A 176 -17.30 5.78 10.81
C SER A 176 -17.12 5.14 9.43
N VAL A 177 -15.92 4.64 9.14
CA VAL A 177 -15.65 3.93 7.89
C VAL A 177 -16.20 2.51 7.97
N MET A 178 -15.96 1.81 9.09
CA MET A 178 -16.47 0.45 9.28
C MET A 178 -17.99 0.38 9.24
N SER A 179 -18.70 1.43 9.66
CA SER A 179 -20.17 1.47 9.57
C SER A 179 -20.72 1.51 8.13
N THR A 180 -19.88 1.83 7.14
CA THR A 180 -20.24 1.80 5.72
C THR A 180 -20.02 0.43 5.05
N ILE A 181 -19.42 -0.52 5.78
CA ILE A 181 -19.16 -1.88 5.29
C ILE A 181 -20.27 -2.80 5.76
N ASP A 182 -20.78 -3.62 4.87
CA ASP A 182 -21.78 -4.64 5.20
C ASP A 182 -21.25 -5.62 6.25
N GLU A 183 -22.08 -5.87 7.26
CA GLU A 183 -21.75 -6.83 8.32
C GLU A 183 -22.18 -8.23 7.90
N LEU A 184 -21.25 -9.17 7.91
CA LEU A 184 -21.53 -10.59 7.69
C LEU A 184 -21.75 -11.30 9.02
N SER A 185 -22.75 -12.20 9.03
CA SER A 185 -22.94 -13.19 10.09
C SER A 185 -22.34 -14.54 9.67
N LEU A 186 -21.41 -15.06 10.48
CA LEU A 186 -20.78 -16.36 10.26
C LEU A 186 -21.40 -17.35 11.24
N ARG A 187 -22.14 -18.36 10.74
CA ARG A 187 -23.00 -19.19 11.57
C ARG A 187 -22.81 -20.67 11.32
N THR A 188 -22.73 -21.46 12.38
CA THR A 188 -22.83 -22.92 12.28
C THR A 188 -24.31 -23.31 12.22
N VAL A 189 -24.69 -24.08 11.20
CA VAL A 189 -26.08 -24.50 10.97
C VAL A 189 -26.16 -26.00 10.70
N ALA A 190 -27.26 -26.65 11.12
CA ALA A 190 -27.52 -28.06 10.86
C ALA A 190 -28.02 -28.33 9.44
N ALA A 191 -28.66 -27.33 8.82
CA ALA A 191 -29.15 -27.38 7.43
C ALA A 191 -28.97 -26.02 6.75
N ALA A 192 -28.66 -26.05 5.47
CA ALA A 192 -28.52 -24.89 4.61
C ALA A 192 -29.01 -25.21 3.18
N ASN A 193 -29.18 -24.18 2.35
CA ASN A 193 -29.56 -24.34 0.96
C ASN A 193 -28.61 -25.30 0.24
N ARG A 194 -29.12 -26.00 -0.78
CA ARG A 194 -28.30 -26.82 -1.67
C ARG A 194 -27.28 -25.94 -2.37
N CYS A 195 -26.10 -26.49 -2.64
CA CYS A 195 -25.07 -25.81 -3.43
C CYS A 195 -25.51 -25.67 -4.89
N ASP A 196 -25.54 -24.45 -5.39
CA ASP A 196 -25.71 -24.18 -6.82
C ASP A 196 -24.36 -24.26 -7.55
N VAL A 197 -23.27 -23.83 -6.88
CA VAL A 197 -21.91 -23.89 -7.39
C VAL A 197 -20.98 -24.47 -6.31
N VAL A 198 -20.25 -25.52 -6.66
CA VAL A 198 -19.29 -26.17 -5.75
C VAL A 198 -17.87 -25.85 -6.18
N HIS A 199 -17.11 -25.24 -5.30
CA HIS A 199 -15.70 -24.96 -5.47
C HIS A 199 -14.85 -25.99 -4.72
N ARG A 200 -13.71 -26.38 -5.29
CA ARG A 200 -12.74 -27.29 -4.66
C ARG A 200 -11.56 -26.56 -4.03
N VAL A 201 -11.60 -25.25 -4.05
CA VAL A 201 -10.56 -24.35 -3.55
C VAL A 201 -11.16 -23.41 -2.50
N PRO A 202 -10.34 -22.85 -1.61
CA PRO A 202 -10.83 -21.94 -0.57
C PRO A 202 -11.42 -20.64 -1.12
N ALA A 203 -12.22 -19.97 -0.29
CA ALA A 203 -12.67 -18.59 -0.52
C ALA A 203 -11.87 -17.60 0.32
N VAL A 204 -11.62 -16.41 -0.22
CA VAL A 204 -11.24 -15.21 0.55
C VAL A 204 -12.33 -14.17 0.36
N VAL A 205 -12.99 -13.80 1.46
CA VAL A 205 -14.12 -12.89 1.49
C VAL A 205 -13.67 -11.53 2.01
N PHE A 206 -13.86 -10.47 1.24
CA PHE A 206 -13.43 -9.12 1.62
C PHE A 206 -14.31 -8.05 0.98
N SER A 207 -14.24 -6.83 1.53
CA SER A 207 -14.95 -5.67 1.04
C SER A 207 -14.07 -4.80 0.14
N THR A 208 -14.66 -4.24 -0.91
CA THR A 208 -14.07 -3.16 -1.72
C THR A 208 -14.72 -1.81 -1.43
N GLY A 209 -15.47 -1.68 -0.34
CA GLY A 209 -16.10 -0.46 0.16
C GLY A 209 -15.15 0.49 0.90
N GLY A 210 -15.66 1.17 1.92
CA GLY A 210 -14.90 2.08 2.77
C GLY A 210 -14.35 3.30 2.02
N TYR A 211 -13.04 3.42 1.92
CA TYR A 211 -12.37 4.51 1.18
C TYR A 211 -12.18 4.22 -0.32
N THR A 212 -13.10 3.47 -0.92
CA THR A 212 -13.02 3.12 -2.35
C THR A 212 -12.88 4.36 -3.24
N GLY A 213 -12.10 4.23 -4.32
CA GLY A 213 -11.78 5.33 -5.24
C GLY A 213 -10.58 6.20 -4.82
N ASN A 214 -10.01 5.96 -3.65
CA ASN A 214 -8.76 6.59 -3.22
C ASN A 214 -7.59 5.63 -3.43
N VAL A 215 -6.66 5.95 -4.32
CA VAL A 215 -5.56 5.05 -4.72
C VAL A 215 -4.68 4.62 -3.54
N TYR A 216 -4.52 5.44 -2.51
CA TYR A 216 -3.78 5.02 -1.31
C TYR A 216 -4.50 3.87 -0.61
N HIS A 217 -5.79 4.03 -0.36
CA HIS A 217 -6.60 3.02 0.31
C HIS A 217 -6.79 1.77 -0.54
N GLU A 218 -6.94 1.91 -1.86
CA GLU A 218 -7.02 0.76 -2.76
C GLU A 218 -5.80 -0.16 -2.66
N PHE A 219 -4.59 0.42 -2.54
CA PHE A 219 -3.39 -0.38 -2.35
C PHE A 219 -3.14 -0.77 -0.90
N ASN A 220 -3.27 0.17 0.04
CA ASN A 220 -2.94 -0.04 1.44
C ASN A 220 -3.93 -0.95 2.15
N ASP A 221 -5.24 -0.71 1.93
CA ASP A 221 -6.31 -1.38 2.67
C ASP A 221 -6.93 -2.55 1.88
N GLY A 222 -6.68 -2.63 0.56
CA GLY A 222 -7.23 -3.64 -0.35
C GLY A 222 -6.17 -4.55 -0.97
N LEU A 223 -5.45 -4.10 -2.00
CA LEU A 223 -4.63 -4.97 -2.86
C LEU A 223 -3.42 -5.60 -2.16
N ILE A 224 -2.69 -4.86 -1.32
CA ILE A 224 -1.59 -5.40 -0.53
C ILE A 224 -2.10 -6.37 0.53
N PRO A 225 -3.14 -6.06 1.33
CA PRO A 225 -3.79 -7.02 2.21
C PRO A 225 -4.32 -8.26 1.49
N LEU A 226 -4.91 -8.12 0.30
CA LEU A 226 -5.35 -9.26 -0.50
C LEU A 226 -4.17 -10.16 -0.89
N TYR A 227 -3.04 -9.57 -1.33
CA TYR A 227 -1.81 -10.31 -1.60
C TYR A 227 -1.29 -11.02 -0.33
N ILE A 228 -1.21 -10.32 0.81
CA ILE A 228 -0.76 -10.90 2.10
C ILE A 228 -1.61 -12.11 2.45
N THR A 229 -2.93 -12.01 2.27
CA THR A 229 -3.88 -13.05 2.67
C THR A 229 -3.90 -14.23 1.71
N SER A 230 -3.72 -14.01 0.39
CA SER A 230 -4.01 -15.03 -0.63
C SER A 230 -2.80 -15.60 -1.34
N GLN A 231 -1.62 -14.96 -1.32
CA GLN A 231 -0.47 -15.37 -2.15
C GLN A 231 0.00 -16.82 -1.92
N HIS A 232 -0.27 -17.38 -0.73
CA HIS A 232 0.16 -18.73 -0.37
C HIS A 232 -0.74 -19.83 -0.97
N PHE A 233 -1.88 -19.49 -1.53
CA PHE A 233 -2.76 -20.41 -2.26
C PHE A 233 -2.31 -20.66 -3.70
N ASP A 234 -1.26 -19.97 -4.15
CA ASP A 234 -0.74 -20.12 -5.51
C ASP A 234 -1.84 -20.03 -6.57
N ARG A 235 -2.69 -18.99 -6.45
CA ARG A 235 -3.84 -18.67 -7.30
C ARG A 235 -5.04 -19.64 -7.19
N GLN A 236 -4.93 -20.72 -6.42
CA GLN A 236 -6.02 -21.68 -6.20
C GLN A 236 -6.93 -21.18 -5.07
N VAL A 237 -7.63 -20.08 -5.30
CA VAL A 237 -8.52 -19.40 -4.36
C VAL A 237 -9.59 -18.63 -5.11
N VAL A 238 -10.83 -18.60 -4.61
CA VAL A 238 -11.92 -17.77 -5.14
C VAL A 238 -12.06 -16.51 -4.27
N PHE A 239 -12.12 -15.34 -4.91
CA PHE A 239 -12.41 -14.09 -4.23
C PHE A 239 -13.91 -13.83 -4.18
N VAL A 240 -14.44 -13.58 -2.99
CA VAL A 240 -15.84 -13.20 -2.77
C VAL A 240 -15.85 -11.77 -2.27
N MET A 241 -16.41 -10.87 -3.05
CA MET A 241 -16.29 -9.42 -2.86
C MET A 241 -17.62 -8.84 -2.39
N LEU A 242 -17.60 -8.20 -1.23
CA LEU A 242 -18.66 -7.31 -0.77
C LEU A 242 -18.47 -5.94 -1.43
N GLU A 243 -19.56 -5.20 -1.59
CA GLU A 243 -19.58 -3.90 -2.25
C GLU A 243 -18.86 -3.94 -3.61
N TYR A 244 -19.21 -4.96 -4.41
CA TYR A 244 -18.63 -5.18 -5.74
C TYR A 244 -18.95 -4.02 -6.69
N HIS A 245 -17.95 -3.56 -7.43
CA HIS A 245 -18.08 -2.52 -8.43
C HIS A 245 -17.36 -2.88 -9.73
N ASP A 246 -18.05 -2.86 -10.88
CA ASP A 246 -17.47 -3.10 -12.20
C ASP A 246 -16.30 -2.16 -12.50
N TRP A 247 -16.42 -0.88 -12.13
CA TRP A 247 -15.33 0.09 -12.33
C TRP A 247 -14.08 -0.28 -11.53
N TRP A 248 -14.23 -0.85 -10.33
CA TRP A 248 -13.12 -1.29 -9.50
C TRP A 248 -12.40 -2.47 -10.16
N MET A 249 -13.15 -3.44 -10.67
CA MET A 249 -12.61 -4.56 -11.43
C MET A 249 -11.94 -4.12 -12.74
N THR A 250 -12.52 -3.17 -13.46
CA THR A 250 -11.91 -2.56 -14.65
C THR A 250 -10.54 -1.96 -14.31
N LYS A 251 -10.41 -1.30 -13.17
CA LYS A 251 -9.19 -0.61 -12.75
C LYS A 251 -8.15 -1.55 -12.15
N HIS A 252 -8.55 -2.49 -11.30
CA HIS A 252 -7.67 -3.33 -10.49
C HIS A 252 -7.65 -4.81 -10.91
N GLY A 253 -8.53 -5.23 -11.80
CA GLY A 253 -8.68 -6.62 -12.22
C GLY A 253 -7.41 -7.26 -12.77
N HIS A 254 -6.52 -6.47 -13.40
CA HIS A 254 -5.21 -6.97 -13.82
C HIS A 254 -4.36 -7.50 -12.65
N VAL A 255 -4.46 -6.88 -11.47
CA VAL A 255 -3.76 -7.33 -10.25
C VAL A 255 -4.48 -8.53 -9.64
N VAL A 256 -5.81 -8.44 -9.51
CA VAL A 256 -6.65 -9.50 -8.93
C VAL A 256 -6.48 -10.82 -9.70
N SER A 257 -6.44 -10.77 -11.05
CA SER A 257 -6.25 -11.95 -11.91
C SER A 257 -4.86 -12.60 -11.78
N ARG A 258 -3.91 -11.96 -11.11
CA ARG A 258 -2.62 -12.58 -10.77
C ARG A 258 -2.63 -13.30 -9.42
N LEU A 259 -3.67 -13.09 -8.63
CA LEU A 259 -3.84 -13.70 -7.31
C LEU A 259 -4.83 -14.87 -7.31
N SER A 260 -5.66 -14.99 -8.36
CA SER A 260 -6.64 -16.06 -8.52
C SER A 260 -6.76 -16.48 -9.99
N ASP A 261 -6.95 -17.78 -10.21
CA ASP A 261 -7.32 -18.36 -11.53
C ASP A 261 -8.83 -18.36 -11.74
N TYR A 262 -9.60 -17.98 -10.74
CA TYR A 262 -11.06 -18.02 -10.75
C TYR A 262 -11.63 -16.59 -10.87
N PRO A 263 -12.78 -16.44 -11.53
CA PRO A 263 -13.48 -15.15 -11.55
C PRO A 263 -13.93 -14.80 -10.14
N PRO A 264 -13.84 -13.51 -9.73
CA PRO A 264 -14.36 -13.06 -8.47
C PRO A 264 -15.90 -13.15 -8.45
N ILE A 265 -16.46 -13.39 -7.27
CA ILE A 265 -17.90 -13.48 -7.02
C ILE A 265 -18.37 -12.13 -6.41
N ASP A 266 -19.39 -11.53 -6.99
CA ASP A 266 -20.15 -10.46 -6.37
C ASP A 266 -21.07 -11.06 -5.31
N PHE A 267 -20.73 -10.88 -4.03
CA PHE A 267 -21.45 -11.51 -2.92
C PHE A 267 -22.93 -11.08 -2.90
N SER A 268 -23.22 -9.82 -3.13
CA SER A 268 -24.58 -9.27 -3.05
C SER A 268 -25.38 -9.45 -4.35
N GLY A 269 -24.71 -9.43 -5.49
CA GLY A 269 -25.31 -9.57 -6.82
C GLY A 269 -25.56 -11.01 -7.25
N ASP A 270 -24.72 -11.96 -6.80
CA ASP A 270 -24.87 -13.39 -7.09
C ASP A 270 -25.70 -14.08 -6.00
N ARG A 271 -26.94 -14.43 -6.32
CA ARG A 271 -27.87 -15.08 -5.38
C ARG A 271 -27.71 -16.59 -5.28
N ARG A 272 -26.80 -17.18 -6.05
CA ARG A 272 -26.52 -18.61 -5.99
C ARG A 272 -25.80 -18.94 -4.69
N THR A 273 -26.07 -20.13 -4.17
CA THR A 273 -25.31 -20.68 -3.02
C THR A 273 -23.99 -21.26 -3.52
N HIS A 274 -22.90 -20.57 -3.22
CA HIS A 274 -21.54 -21.05 -3.48
C HIS A 274 -21.02 -21.82 -2.28
N CYS A 275 -20.46 -23.02 -2.53
CA CYS A 275 -19.94 -23.89 -1.50
C CYS A 275 -18.43 -24.05 -1.64
N PHE A 276 -17.72 -23.98 -0.49
CA PHE A 276 -16.26 -24.02 -0.40
C PHE A 276 -15.80 -25.00 0.69
N PRO A 277 -14.59 -25.61 0.56
CA PRO A 277 -14.02 -26.45 1.63
C PRO A 277 -13.53 -25.64 2.83
N GLU A 278 -13.21 -24.36 2.61
CA GLU A 278 -12.83 -23.40 3.66
C GLU A 278 -13.02 -21.96 3.18
N ALA A 279 -13.14 -21.04 4.12
CA ALA A 279 -13.15 -19.61 3.82
C ALA A 279 -12.32 -18.81 4.84
N ILE A 280 -11.64 -17.79 4.33
CA ILE A 280 -11.04 -16.71 5.12
C ILE A 280 -11.93 -15.49 4.91
N VAL A 281 -12.45 -14.91 5.99
CA VAL A 281 -13.29 -13.71 5.97
C VAL A 281 -12.53 -12.56 6.61
N GLY A 282 -12.27 -11.53 5.84
CA GLY A 282 -11.36 -10.43 6.19
C GLY A 282 -9.96 -10.60 5.60
N LEU A 283 -9.19 -9.52 5.59
CA LEU A 283 -7.83 -9.48 5.03
C LEU A 283 -6.80 -9.21 6.13
N ARG A 284 -5.68 -9.90 6.08
CA ARG A 284 -4.51 -9.58 6.90
C ARG A 284 -3.79 -8.36 6.34
N ILE A 285 -3.40 -7.45 7.22
CA ILE A 285 -2.62 -6.26 6.89
C ILE A 285 -1.45 -6.14 7.87
N HIS A 286 -0.29 -5.71 7.38
CA HIS A 286 0.89 -5.55 8.24
C HIS A 286 1.10 -4.09 8.63
N ASP A 287 1.59 -3.26 7.70
CA ASP A 287 1.93 -1.87 7.93
C ASP A 287 1.62 -1.05 6.68
N GLU A 288 1.81 0.28 6.74
CA GLU A 288 1.48 1.19 5.65
C GLU A 288 2.25 0.82 4.37
N LEU A 289 1.53 0.58 3.28
CA LEU A 289 2.04 0.25 1.93
C LEU A 289 3.26 -0.71 1.96
N SER A 290 3.29 -1.64 2.91
CA SER A 290 4.43 -2.54 3.08
C SER A 290 4.02 -3.95 3.52
N ILE A 291 4.96 -4.88 3.39
CA ILE A 291 4.82 -6.28 3.78
C ILE A 291 5.97 -6.63 4.71
N ASP A 292 5.64 -7.12 5.89
CA ASP A 292 6.59 -7.70 6.84
C ASP A 292 6.89 -9.14 6.39
N ALA A 293 8.10 -9.35 5.87
CA ALA A 293 8.50 -10.65 5.34
C ALA A 293 8.54 -11.74 6.41
N ALA A 294 8.80 -11.39 7.67
CA ALA A 294 8.82 -12.37 8.77
C ALA A 294 7.42 -12.96 9.06
N LYS A 295 6.36 -12.25 8.67
CA LYS A 295 4.96 -12.69 8.81
C LYS A 295 4.40 -13.36 7.55
N MET A 296 5.26 -13.59 6.53
CA MET A 296 4.82 -14.15 5.26
C MET A 296 5.38 -15.54 5.04
N LYS A 297 4.56 -16.45 4.50
CA LYS A 297 5.04 -17.73 4.00
C LYS A 297 6.11 -17.51 2.92
N SER A 298 7.24 -18.19 3.02
CA SER A 298 8.40 -18.05 2.13
C SER A 298 9.02 -16.65 2.13
N ASN A 299 8.92 -15.90 3.23
CA ASN A 299 9.50 -14.57 3.42
C ASN A 299 9.18 -13.58 2.28
N LYS A 300 7.98 -13.67 1.71
CA LYS A 300 7.53 -12.74 0.67
C LYS A 300 7.48 -11.31 1.20
N SER A 301 7.91 -10.36 0.39
CA SER A 301 8.07 -8.95 0.76
C SER A 301 7.32 -8.02 -0.20
N ILE A 302 7.37 -6.73 0.04
CA ILE A 302 6.82 -5.72 -0.87
C ILE A 302 7.48 -5.77 -2.26
N SER A 303 8.73 -6.25 -2.37
CA SER A 303 9.39 -6.46 -3.65
C SER A 303 8.75 -7.60 -4.46
N ASP A 304 8.20 -8.61 -3.80
CA ASP A 304 7.46 -9.69 -4.46
C ASP A 304 6.10 -9.18 -4.96
N PHE A 305 5.42 -8.35 -4.17
CA PHE A 305 4.21 -7.67 -4.63
C PHE A 305 4.51 -6.74 -5.81
N ARG A 306 5.64 -6.01 -5.78
CA ARG A 306 6.09 -5.19 -6.91
C ARG A 306 6.30 -6.02 -8.18
N ARG A 307 6.85 -7.23 -8.06
CA ARG A 307 6.99 -8.16 -9.20
C ARG A 307 5.63 -8.62 -9.74
N LEU A 308 4.66 -8.90 -8.86
CA LEU A 308 3.29 -9.19 -9.29
C LEU A 308 2.68 -8.03 -10.09
N LEU A 309 2.96 -6.78 -9.73
CA LEU A 309 2.54 -5.62 -10.53
C LEU A 309 3.21 -5.60 -11.92
N ASP A 310 4.51 -6.00 -12.03
CA ASP A 310 5.18 -6.16 -13.33
C ASP A 310 4.45 -7.19 -14.20
N GLU A 311 4.10 -8.33 -13.63
CA GLU A 311 3.39 -9.40 -14.34
C GLU A 311 1.97 -8.98 -14.73
N ALA A 312 1.29 -8.21 -13.87
CA ALA A 312 -0.06 -7.73 -14.11
C ALA A 312 -0.15 -6.73 -15.27
N TYR A 313 0.76 -5.76 -15.30
CA TYR A 313 0.67 -4.66 -16.25
C TYR A 313 1.48 -4.86 -17.54
N ALA A 314 2.51 -5.73 -17.55
CA ALA A 314 3.37 -5.91 -18.73
C ALA A 314 2.62 -6.28 -20.03
N PRO A 315 1.57 -7.13 -20.03
CA PRO A 315 0.83 -7.42 -21.25
C PRO A 315 0.13 -6.18 -21.84
N ARG A 316 -0.50 -5.38 -20.98
CA ARG A 316 -1.22 -4.18 -21.40
C ARG A 316 -0.27 -3.07 -21.82
N VAL A 317 0.87 -2.90 -21.15
CA VAL A 317 1.93 -1.96 -21.56
C VAL A 317 2.43 -2.29 -22.97
N ARG A 318 2.71 -3.58 -23.25
CA ARG A 318 3.10 -3.99 -24.60
C ARG A 318 2.03 -3.72 -25.67
N ALA A 319 0.75 -3.80 -25.31
CA ALA A 319 -0.33 -3.42 -26.22
C ALA A 319 -0.33 -1.90 -26.48
N ILE A 320 -0.24 -1.09 -25.43
CA ILE A 320 -0.14 0.38 -25.54
C ILE A 320 1.05 0.79 -26.41
N ASP A 321 2.23 0.18 -26.21
CA ASP A 321 3.43 0.49 -26.98
C ASP A 321 3.25 0.15 -28.47
N ARG A 322 2.58 -0.96 -28.80
CA ARG A 322 2.28 -1.33 -30.19
C ARG A 322 1.31 -0.35 -30.85
N ASP A 323 0.24 0.00 -30.14
CA ASP A 323 -0.77 0.94 -30.63
C ASP A 323 -0.12 2.32 -30.96
N GLU A 324 0.75 2.81 -30.07
CA GLU A 324 1.47 4.06 -30.29
C GLU A 324 2.49 3.99 -31.43
N GLN A 325 3.13 2.83 -31.65
CA GLN A 325 4.04 2.63 -32.78
C GLN A 325 3.30 2.60 -34.12
N SER A 326 2.14 1.92 -34.21
CA SER A 326 1.33 1.92 -35.42
C SER A 326 0.88 3.33 -35.82
N HIS A 327 0.39 4.11 -34.87
CA HIS A 327 -0.01 5.50 -35.14
C HIS A 327 1.15 6.41 -35.57
N ARG A 328 2.39 6.16 -35.10
CA ARG A 328 3.57 6.90 -35.54
C ARG A 328 4.00 6.52 -36.97
N ASN A 329 3.88 5.26 -37.35
CA ASN A 329 4.20 4.80 -38.69
C ASN A 329 3.21 5.33 -39.74
N ASP A 330 1.93 5.44 -39.39
CA ASP A 330 0.89 6.01 -40.26
C ASP A 330 1.05 7.53 -40.45
N SER A 331 1.65 8.23 -39.48
CA SER A 331 1.86 9.68 -39.54
C SER A 331 3.22 10.11 -40.13
N ASN A 332 4.20 9.20 -40.26
CA ASN A 332 5.55 9.48 -40.72
C ASN A 332 5.85 8.93 -42.13
N SER A 333 5.03 9.27 -43.14
CA SER A 333 5.40 9.05 -44.56
C SER A 333 6.32 10.11 -45.13
N SER A 334 6.86 11.04 -44.36
CA SER A 334 7.83 12.03 -44.83
C SER A 334 8.68 12.59 -43.68
N SER A 335 9.80 11.97 -43.38
CA SER A 335 11.10 12.58 -43.06
C SER A 335 12.06 11.57 -42.41
N SER A 336 12.91 11.00 -43.27
CA SER A 336 14.10 10.28 -42.86
C SER A 336 15.22 11.28 -42.59
N SER A 337 15.64 11.42 -41.33
CA SER A 337 16.99 11.89 -41.02
C SER A 337 17.44 11.28 -39.71
N SER A 338 18.09 10.15 -39.83
CA SER A 338 18.76 9.48 -38.70
C SER A 338 20.20 10.03 -38.61
N ASN A 339 20.44 10.95 -37.68
CA ASN A 339 21.79 11.17 -37.19
C ASN A 339 22.03 10.20 -36.01
N ASN A 340 22.67 9.10 -36.34
CA ASN A 340 23.23 8.12 -35.43
C ASN A 340 24.43 8.74 -34.69
N ARG A 341 24.17 9.47 -33.61
CA ARG A 341 25.17 9.73 -32.58
C ARG A 341 24.77 8.93 -31.34
N SER A 342 25.73 8.21 -30.79
CA SER A 342 25.66 7.49 -29.49
C SER A 342 25.33 8.48 -28.37
N ASN A 343 24.07 8.94 -28.32
CA ASN A 343 23.57 9.78 -27.23
C ASN A 343 23.08 8.88 -26.12
N GLU A 344 23.81 8.86 -25.03
CA GLU A 344 23.36 8.32 -23.77
C GLU A 344 22.01 8.98 -23.44
N LYS A 345 20.93 8.19 -23.45
CA LYS A 345 19.56 8.70 -23.26
C LYS A 345 19.45 9.42 -21.92
N ALA A 346 18.97 10.67 -21.91
CA ALA A 346 18.82 11.47 -20.71
C ALA A 346 18.03 10.71 -19.61
N PRO A 347 18.36 10.88 -18.32
CA PRO A 347 17.54 10.32 -17.25
C PRO A 347 16.13 10.86 -17.29
N LYS A 348 15.14 9.96 -17.15
CA LYS A 348 13.71 10.33 -17.16
C LYS A 348 13.22 10.72 -15.78
N MET A 349 12.50 11.84 -15.71
CA MET A 349 11.80 12.29 -14.51
C MET A 349 10.30 12.38 -14.78
N VAL A 350 9.49 11.82 -13.88
CA VAL A 350 8.04 12.02 -13.87
C VAL A 350 7.67 12.95 -12.72
N ILE A 351 7.00 14.05 -13.02
CA ILE A 351 6.41 14.95 -12.03
C ILE A 351 4.92 14.62 -11.92
N MET A 352 4.49 14.15 -10.74
CA MET A 352 3.09 13.91 -10.45
C MET A 352 2.40 15.22 -10.12
N SER A 353 1.76 15.81 -11.11
CA SER A 353 0.98 17.02 -10.98
C SER A 353 -0.36 16.75 -10.29
N ARG A 354 -0.91 17.75 -9.66
CA ARG A 354 -2.23 17.66 -9.03
C ARG A 354 -2.98 18.97 -9.07
N ASN A 355 -4.29 18.86 -9.19
CA ASN A 355 -5.22 19.97 -9.11
C ASN A 355 -5.80 20.08 -7.68
N GLY A 356 -6.23 21.27 -7.29
CA GLY A 356 -6.82 21.51 -5.98
C GLY A 356 -5.77 21.80 -4.89
N SER A 357 -5.90 21.12 -3.74
CA SER A 357 -4.97 21.36 -2.62
C SER A 357 -3.61 20.70 -2.82
N ARG A 358 -2.59 21.30 -2.22
CA ARG A 358 -1.18 20.86 -2.30
C ARG A 358 -0.64 20.83 -3.73
N ALA A 359 -1.19 21.66 -4.62
CA ALA A 359 -0.63 21.87 -5.95
C ALA A 359 0.69 22.64 -5.88
N ILE A 360 1.59 22.39 -6.85
CA ILE A 360 2.82 23.19 -7.04
C ILE A 360 2.44 24.43 -7.85
N GLU A 361 2.37 25.60 -7.20
CA GLU A 361 1.95 26.85 -7.85
C GLU A 361 2.91 27.32 -8.95
N ASN A 362 4.18 26.92 -8.88
CA ASN A 362 5.21 27.23 -9.87
C ASN A 362 5.75 25.98 -10.58
N GLU A 363 4.84 25.08 -10.97
CA GLU A 363 5.20 23.77 -11.59
C GLU A 363 6.05 23.97 -12.87
N ARG A 364 5.74 24.96 -13.70
CA ARG A 364 6.53 25.26 -14.89
C ARG A 364 7.99 25.58 -14.56
N GLU A 365 8.24 26.43 -13.55
CA GLU A 365 9.60 26.75 -13.09
C GLU A 365 10.35 25.49 -12.57
N VAL A 366 9.61 24.54 -11.98
CA VAL A 366 10.17 23.25 -11.51
C VAL A 366 10.56 22.36 -12.69
N VAL A 367 9.73 22.29 -13.73
CA VAL A 367 10.02 21.56 -14.98
C VAL A 367 11.27 22.15 -15.64
N GLU A 368 11.30 23.46 -15.87
CA GLU A 368 12.44 24.18 -16.47
C GLU A 368 13.75 23.94 -15.69
N ALA A 369 13.67 23.95 -14.36
CA ALA A 369 14.82 23.66 -13.50
C ALA A 369 15.30 22.21 -13.60
N ALA A 370 14.41 21.25 -13.78
CA ALA A 370 14.74 19.84 -13.95
C ALA A 370 15.37 19.58 -15.32
N GLU A 371 14.82 20.16 -16.38
CA GLU A 371 15.37 20.11 -17.76
C GLU A 371 16.76 20.75 -17.82
N ALA A 372 16.94 21.92 -17.17
CA ALA A 372 18.24 22.57 -17.05
C ALA A 372 19.30 21.78 -16.27
N VAL A 373 18.91 20.81 -15.45
CA VAL A 373 19.81 19.83 -14.80
C VAL A 373 20.18 18.69 -15.74
N GLY A 374 19.36 18.43 -16.77
CA GLY A 374 19.59 17.39 -17.79
C GLY A 374 18.59 16.23 -17.78
N PHE A 375 17.45 16.36 -17.09
CA PHE A 375 16.38 15.37 -17.14
C PHE A 375 15.50 15.52 -18.38
N GLU A 376 15.01 14.40 -18.92
CA GLU A 376 13.83 14.33 -19.78
C GLU A 376 12.62 14.32 -18.84
N VAL A 377 11.80 15.38 -18.85
CA VAL A 377 10.71 15.58 -17.90
C VAL A 377 9.36 15.24 -18.53
N GLU A 378 8.58 14.41 -17.84
CA GLU A 378 7.17 14.13 -18.15
C GLU A 378 6.31 14.61 -16.97
N VAL A 379 5.33 15.47 -17.24
CA VAL A 379 4.34 15.89 -16.24
C VAL A 379 3.10 15.02 -16.38
N MET A 380 2.72 14.32 -15.33
CA MET A 380 1.57 13.43 -15.31
C MET A 380 0.54 13.89 -14.28
N SER A 381 -0.70 14.05 -14.70
CA SER A 381 -1.85 14.39 -13.86
C SER A 381 -2.91 13.29 -13.95
N PRO A 382 -2.76 12.16 -13.22
CA PRO A 382 -3.71 11.07 -13.30
C PRO A 382 -5.12 11.49 -12.84
N GLN A 383 -6.12 11.17 -13.65
CA GLN A 383 -7.53 11.33 -13.32
C GLN A 383 -8.10 10.00 -12.82
N ARG A 384 -9.36 10.01 -12.36
CA ARG A 384 -10.03 8.79 -11.84
C ARG A 384 -10.13 7.69 -12.90
N ASP A 385 -10.34 8.07 -14.15
CA ASP A 385 -10.45 7.18 -15.32
C ASP A 385 -9.10 6.84 -15.98
N THR A 386 -8.00 7.44 -15.53
CA THR A 386 -6.67 7.13 -16.07
C THR A 386 -6.34 5.66 -15.80
N GLU A 387 -6.08 4.93 -16.91
CA GLU A 387 -5.71 3.52 -16.86
C GLU A 387 -4.40 3.33 -16.09
N LEU A 388 -4.42 2.45 -15.06
CA LEU A 388 -3.24 2.22 -14.22
C LEU A 388 -2.03 1.69 -15.01
N ALA A 389 -2.24 0.95 -16.11
CA ALA A 389 -1.16 0.48 -16.97
C ALA A 389 -0.37 1.62 -17.63
N ARG A 390 -1.01 2.76 -17.96
CA ARG A 390 -0.33 3.95 -18.48
C ARG A 390 0.52 4.63 -17.41
N ILE A 391 -0.02 4.77 -16.20
CA ILE A 391 0.73 5.31 -15.04
C ILE A 391 1.90 4.39 -14.71
N TYR A 392 1.64 3.06 -14.69
CA TYR A 392 2.66 2.05 -14.47
C TYR A 392 3.79 2.16 -15.50
N ARG A 393 3.46 2.26 -16.81
CA ARG A 393 4.44 2.39 -17.90
C ARG A 393 5.38 3.59 -17.70
N ALA A 394 4.81 4.75 -17.39
CA ALA A 394 5.58 5.97 -17.16
C ALA A 394 6.50 5.83 -15.94
N LEU A 395 5.98 5.41 -14.81
CA LEU A 395 6.74 5.30 -13.55
C LEU A 395 7.72 4.13 -13.53
N ASN A 396 7.37 3.00 -14.18
CA ASN A 396 8.29 1.87 -14.30
C ASN A 396 9.48 2.20 -15.24
N SER A 397 9.31 3.10 -16.19
CA SER A 397 10.38 3.53 -17.10
C SER A 397 11.20 4.70 -16.55
N CYS A 398 10.71 5.47 -15.57
CA CYS A 398 11.40 6.65 -15.06
C CYS A 398 12.53 6.28 -14.08
N ASP A 399 13.46 7.23 -13.93
CA ASP A 399 14.56 7.15 -12.94
C ASP A 399 14.25 7.96 -11.68
N VAL A 400 13.43 9.00 -11.83
CA VAL A 400 13.05 9.91 -10.75
C VAL A 400 11.54 10.17 -10.82
N MET A 401 10.85 10.02 -9.69
CA MET A 401 9.49 10.50 -9.48
C MET A 401 9.52 11.67 -8.52
N VAL A 402 8.81 12.75 -8.85
CA VAL A 402 8.61 13.92 -7.98
C VAL A 402 7.12 14.13 -7.76
N GLY A 403 6.71 14.45 -6.56
CA GLY A 403 5.32 14.85 -6.29
C GLY A 403 5.11 15.36 -4.87
N VAL A 404 3.99 16.03 -4.67
CA VAL A 404 3.61 16.55 -3.34
C VAL A 404 2.85 15.48 -2.58
N HIS A 405 3.11 15.38 -1.27
CA HIS A 405 2.45 14.44 -0.37
C HIS A 405 0.94 14.33 -0.61
N GLY A 406 0.44 13.10 -0.70
CA GLY A 406 -0.97 12.76 -0.92
C GLY A 406 -1.13 11.43 -1.67
N ALA A 407 -2.37 10.97 -1.82
CA ALA A 407 -2.71 9.63 -2.32
C ALA A 407 -2.01 9.25 -3.64
N ALA A 408 -1.81 10.20 -4.57
CA ALA A 408 -1.10 9.94 -5.83
C ALA A 408 0.35 9.46 -5.62
N MET A 409 0.95 9.71 -4.45
CA MET A 409 2.30 9.21 -4.15
C MET A 409 2.36 7.71 -4.02
N THR A 410 1.24 7.03 -3.76
CA THR A 410 1.14 5.56 -3.74
C THR A 410 1.66 4.91 -5.03
N HIS A 411 1.61 5.63 -6.15
CA HIS A 411 2.15 5.15 -7.40
C HIS A 411 3.69 4.93 -7.38
N PHE A 412 4.40 5.30 -6.30
CA PHE A 412 5.80 4.91 -6.11
C PHE A 412 5.99 3.38 -6.16
N LEU A 413 4.94 2.62 -5.85
CA LEU A 413 4.90 1.16 -5.96
C LEU A 413 5.19 0.67 -7.39
N PHE A 414 4.99 1.51 -8.40
CA PHE A 414 5.26 1.19 -9.80
C PHE A 414 6.72 1.44 -10.22
N MET A 415 7.48 2.15 -9.40
CA MET A 415 8.88 2.46 -9.71
C MET A 415 9.78 1.23 -9.57
N ARG A 416 10.86 1.20 -10.34
CA ARG A 416 11.88 0.17 -10.22
C ARG A 416 12.74 0.39 -8.97
N PRO A 417 13.18 -0.67 -8.29
CA PRO A 417 14.16 -0.55 -7.21
C PRO A 417 15.40 0.27 -7.64
N ARG A 418 15.99 1.00 -6.71
CA ARG A 418 17.11 1.93 -6.94
C ARG A 418 16.77 3.14 -7.83
N SER A 419 15.51 3.43 -8.11
CA SER A 419 15.07 4.73 -8.64
C SER A 419 14.94 5.74 -7.50
N VAL A 420 14.82 7.02 -7.82
CA VAL A 420 14.74 8.10 -6.82
C VAL A 420 13.29 8.55 -6.68
N PHE A 421 12.78 8.55 -5.46
CA PHE A 421 11.48 9.13 -5.13
C PHE A 421 11.69 10.41 -4.32
N VAL A 422 11.35 11.55 -4.91
CA VAL A 422 11.40 12.87 -4.28
C VAL A 422 10.00 13.27 -3.87
N GLN A 423 9.75 13.28 -2.58
CA GLN A 423 8.47 13.74 -2.03
C GLN A 423 8.60 15.18 -1.55
N VAL A 424 7.81 16.09 -2.11
CA VAL A 424 7.61 17.42 -1.55
C VAL A 424 6.68 17.30 -0.36
N VAL A 425 7.17 17.69 0.81
CA VAL A 425 6.48 17.56 2.08
C VAL A 425 5.90 18.90 2.48
N PRO A 426 4.58 19.09 2.40
CA PRO A 426 3.90 20.31 2.84
C PRO A 426 4.10 20.56 4.32
N LEU A 427 3.94 21.81 4.75
CA LEU A 427 4.03 22.20 6.15
C LEU A 427 3.05 21.38 7.00
N GLY A 428 3.48 20.89 8.15
CA GLY A 428 2.66 20.12 9.09
C GLY A 428 2.37 18.65 8.71
N THR A 429 2.99 18.14 7.61
CA THR A 429 2.74 16.76 7.14
C THR A 429 3.97 15.86 7.22
N ASP A 430 4.99 16.24 7.99
CA ASP A 430 6.27 15.53 8.07
C ASP A 430 6.12 14.07 8.52
N TRP A 431 5.36 13.84 9.59
CA TRP A 431 5.10 12.51 10.14
C TRP A 431 4.35 11.63 9.13
N ALA A 432 3.32 12.16 8.47
CA ALA A 432 2.53 11.44 7.49
C ALA A 432 3.34 11.14 6.22
N ALA A 433 4.18 12.08 5.78
CA ALA A 433 5.07 11.89 4.64
C ALA A 433 6.07 10.76 4.87
N GLU A 434 6.61 10.64 6.07
CA GLU A 434 7.55 9.58 6.43
C GLU A 434 6.85 8.23 6.58
N MET A 435 5.76 8.17 7.38
CA MET A 435 5.03 6.95 7.70
C MET A 435 4.40 6.32 6.46
N TYR A 436 3.65 7.10 5.66
CA TYR A 436 2.88 6.57 4.55
C TYR A 436 3.70 6.34 3.28
N TYR A 437 4.83 7.04 3.09
CA TYR A 437 5.58 6.97 1.84
C TYR A 437 7.09 6.81 2.02
N GLY A 438 7.70 7.49 2.99
CA GLY A 438 9.14 7.50 3.17
C GLY A 438 9.70 6.13 3.55
N GLU A 439 9.14 5.55 4.60
CA GLU A 439 9.53 4.21 5.07
C GLU A 439 9.15 3.12 4.07
N PRO A 440 7.91 3.06 3.52
CA PRO A 440 7.53 2.10 2.50
C PRO A 440 8.41 2.17 1.23
N ALA A 441 8.74 3.36 0.77
CA ALA A 441 9.61 3.53 -0.39
C ALA A 441 11.02 2.95 -0.17
N ARG A 442 11.57 3.10 1.03
CA ARG A 442 12.88 2.50 1.38
C ARG A 442 12.78 0.97 1.47
N LYS A 443 11.69 0.44 2.04
CA LYS A 443 11.41 -1.01 2.07
C LYS A 443 11.32 -1.59 0.65
N LEU A 444 10.77 -0.83 -0.32
CA LEU A 444 10.76 -1.20 -1.74
C LEU A 444 12.15 -1.06 -2.43
N GLY A 445 13.15 -0.55 -1.74
CA GLY A 445 14.49 -0.34 -2.27
C GLY A 445 14.64 0.93 -3.12
N LEU A 446 13.76 1.91 -2.98
CA LEU A 446 13.89 3.22 -3.62
C LEU A 446 14.83 4.13 -2.82
N ARG A 447 15.48 5.05 -3.53
CA ARG A 447 16.16 6.17 -2.88
C ARG A 447 15.15 7.27 -2.58
N TYR A 448 14.61 7.26 -1.38
CA TYR A 448 13.68 8.28 -0.93
C TYR A 448 14.40 9.59 -0.56
N ALA A 449 13.82 10.72 -0.98
CA ALA A 449 14.30 12.07 -0.68
C ALA A 449 13.13 12.99 -0.34
N ALA A 450 12.99 13.34 0.93
CA ALA A 450 12.02 14.35 1.37
C ALA A 450 12.53 15.75 1.05
N TYR A 451 11.71 16.56 0.39
CA TYR A 451 11.88 18.00 0.30
C TYR A 451 10.87 18.68 1.23
N LYS A 452 11.26 18.90 2.47
CA LYS A 452 10.46 19.62 3.43
C LYS A 452 10.44 21.11 3.07
N ILE A 453 9.25 21.63 2.80
CA ILE A 453 9.10 23.03 2.47
C ILE A 453 9.36 23.93 3.70
N LEU A 454 9.81 25.15 3.45
CA LEU A 454 9.85 26.18 4.47
C LEU A 454 8.47 26.85 4.58
N PRO A 455 8.13 27.49 5.72
CA PRO A 455 6.85 28.20 5.87
C PRO A 455 6.55 29.16 4.72
N ARG A 456 7.57 29.89 4.21
CA ARG A 456 7.43 30.81 3.06
C ARG A 456 7.08 30.14 1.73
N GLU A 457 7.31 28.84 1.61
CA GLU A 457 6.96 28.04 0.43
C GLU A 457 5.54 27.47 0.51
N SER A 458 4.86 27.60 1.66
CA SER A 458 3.45 27.27 1.83
C SER A 458 2.56 28.46 1.50
N SER A 459 1.44 28.24 0.82
CA SER A 459 0.41 29.26 0.62
C SER A 459 -0.19 29.78 1.93
N LEU A 460 -0.06 29.00 3.04
CA LEU A 460 -0.46 29.44 4.38
C LEU A 460 0.30 30.67 4.85
N TYR A 461 1.53 30.87 4.36
CA TYR A 461 2.34 32.06 4.71
C TYR A 461 1.70 33.37 4.25
N ARG A 462 0.85 33.33 3.21
CA ARG A 462 0.07 34.50 2.75
C ARG A 462 -1.26 34.66 3.49
N LYS A 463 -1.74 33.57 4.12
CA LYS A 463 -3.06 33.56 4.81
C LYS A 463 -2.96 33.92 6.30
N TYR A 464 -1.81 33.64 6.93
CA TYR A 464 -1.63 33.78 8.37
C TYR A 464 -0.48 34.71 8.70
N SER A 465 -0.54 35.36 9.87
CA SER A 465 0.56 36.17 10.37
C SER A 465 1.82 35.32 10.53
N ARG A 466 3.00 35.92 10.34
CA ARG A 466 4.30 35.25 10.45
C ARG A 466 4.56 34.56 11.80
N ASN A 467 3.86 35.03 12.83
CA ASN A 467 3.97 34.52 14.20
C ASN A 467 2.89 33.48 14.54
N ALA A 468 1.97 33.17 13.61
CA ALA A 468 0.92 32.21 13.85
C ALA A 468 1.48 30.80 14.11
N THR A 469 0.90 30.11 15.07
CA THR A 469 1.24 28.73 15.46
C THR A 469 1.22 27.78 14.26
N ILE A 470 0.27 27.97 13.35
CA ILE A 470 0.14 27.20 12.09
C ILE A 470 1.45 27.19 11.28
N LEU A 471 2.24 28.28 11.33
CA LEU A 471 3.49 28.40 10.59
C LEU A 471 4.73 28.04 11.44
N LYS A 472 4.69 28.26 12.74
CA LYS A 472 5.86 28.10 13.63
C LYS A 472 5.90 26.75 14.33
N ASP A 473 4.74 26.25 14.72
CA ASP A 473 4.60 25.01 15.48
C ASP A 473 3.45 24.15 14.93
N PRO A 474 3.65 23.53 13.75
CA PRO A 474 2.65 22.66 13.17
C PRO A 474 2.29 21.46 14.06
N ASP A 475 3.19 21.02 14.93
CA ASP A 475 2.97 19.87 15.79
C ASP A 475 1.91 20.15 16.85
N SER A 476 1.89 21.36 17.43
CA SER A 476 0.82 21.75 18.36
C SER A 476 -0.54 21.89 17.67
N VAL A 477 -0.56 22.22 16.38
CA VAL A 477 -1.80 22.23 15.57
C VAL A 477 -2.25 20.81 15.27
N ASN A 478 -1.34 19.91 14.93
CA ASN A 478 -1.63 18.49 14.68
C ASN A 478 -2.16 17.80 15.95
N ALA A 479 -1.68 18.18 17.13
CA ALA A 479 -2.17 17.66 18.42
C ALA A 479 -3.65 17.97 18.69
N GLN A 480 -4.25 18.93 17.97
CA GLN A 480 -5.68 19.23 18.05
C GLN A 480 -6.56 18.18 17.33
N GLY A 481 -5.96 17.25 16.60
CA GLY A 481 -6.61 16.11 15.97
C GLY A 481 -6.63 16.18 14.44
N TRP A 482 -7.01 15.01 13.85
CA TRP A 482 -6.95 14.80 12.41
C TRP A 482 -7.76 15.82 11.59
N GLN A 483 -8.94 16.20 12.04
CA GLN A 483 -9.80 17.12 11.30
C GLN A 483 -9.14 18.51 11.14
N VAL A 484 -8.43 18.96 12.18
CA VAL A 484 -7.69 20.22 12.13
C VAL A 484 -6.48 20.09 11.20
N THR A 485 -5.70 19.02 11.34
CA THR A 485 -4.57 18.70 10.45
C THR A 485 -5.03 18.66 8.98
N LYS A 486 -6.10 17.94 8.71
CA LYS A 486 -6.66 17.80 7.37
C LYS A 486 -7.09 19.14 6.80
N LYS A 487 -7.89 19.91 7.54
CA LYS A 487 -8.41 21.21 7.11
C LYS A 487 -7.28 22.21 6.84
N VAL A 488 -6.28 22.28 7.71
CA VAL A 488 -5.21 23.28 7.63
C VAL A 488 -4.12 22.83 6.63
N TYR A 489 -3.56 21.64 6.82
CA TYR A 489 -2.34 21.23 6.14
C TYR A 489 -2.57 20.36 4.91
N LEU A 490 -3.68 19.61 4.84
CA LEU A 490 -3.94 18.79 3.66
C LEU A 490 -4.86 19.49 2.65
N ASP A 491 -5.92 20.14 3.11
CA ASP A 491 -6.89 20.79 2.21
C ASP A 491 -6.62 22.29 2.05
N GLY A 492 -5.97 22.92 3.04
CA GLY A 492 -5.85 24.37 3.17
C GLY A 492 -4.63 25.01 2.49
N GLN A 493 -3.64 24.22 2.01
CA GLN A 493 -2.41 24.77 1.44
C GLN A 493 -2.08 24.27 0.05
N ASN A 494 -1.35 25.12 -0.69
CA ASN A 494 -0.57 24.83 -1.88
C ASN A 494 0.91 25.11 -1.59
N VAL A 495 1.79 24.73 -2.49
CA VAL A 495 3.24 24.91 -2.34
C VAL A 495 3.82 25.68 -3.51
N ARG A 496 4.69 26.66 -3.20
CA ARG A 496 5.51 27.35 -4.17
C ARG A 496 6.97 27.07 -3.85
N LEU A 497 7.61 26.21 -4.63
CA LEU A 497 8.95 25.73 -4.32
C LEU A 497 10.00 26.83 -4.56
N ASP A 498 10.95 26.95 -3.63
CA ASP A 498 12.17 27.73 -3.82
C ASP A 498 13.06 26.99 -4.83
N ILE A 499 13.13 27.47 -6.05
CA ILE A 499 13.84 26.83 -7.17
C ILE A 499 15.32 26.62 -6.85
N GLY A 500 15.96 27.57 -6.18
CA GLY A 500 17.37 27.45 -5.79
C GLY A 500 17.62 26.30 -4.81
N ARG A 501 16.74 26.14 -3.82
CA ARG A 501 16.78 25.00 -2.87
C ARG A 501 16.41 23.68 -3.54
N PHE A 502 15.36 23.70 -4.36
CA PHE A 502 14.86 22.49 -5.01
C PHE A 502 15.85 21.96 -6.06
N ARG A 503 16.49 22.85 -6.83
CA ARG A 503 17.53 22.51 -7.77
C ARG A 503 18.67 21.69 -7.14
N LYS A 504 19.04 21.99 -5.90
CA LYS A 504 20.05 21.18 -5.17
C LYS A 504 19.62 19.73 -4.96
N ARG A 505 18.32 19.46 -4.84
CA ARG A 505 17.77 18.09 -4.76
C ARG A 505 17.78 17.42 -6.13
N LEU A 506 17.41 18.17 -7.18
CA LEU A 506 17.44 17.69 -8.57
C LEU A 506 18.85 17.27 -8.98
N VAL A 507 19.86 18.11 -8.71
CA VAL A 507 21.28 17.80 -8.99
C VAL A 507 21.71 16.51 -8.29
N LYS A 508 21.42 16.35 -6.99
CA LYS A 508 21.75 15.13 -6.25
C LYS A 508 21.05 13.87 -6.81
N ALA A 509 19.80 14.02 -7.27
CA ALA A 509 19.08 12.93 -7.91
C ALA A 509 19.71 12.57 -9.27
N PHE A 510 20.07 13.56 -10.07
CA PHE A 510 20.72 13.39 -11.35
C PHE A 510 22.09 12.68 -11.24
N GLU A 511 22.95 13.16 -10.34
CA GLU A 511 24.25 12.55 -10.05
C GLU A 511 24.13 11.08 -9.62
N TYR A 512 23.14 10.79 -8.77
CA TYR A 512 22.90 9.42 -8.31
C TYR A 512 22.48 8.52 -9.48
N VAL A 513 21.55 8.98 -10.32
CA VAL A 513 21.03 8.20 -11.44
C VAL A 513 22.11 7.97 -12.49
N THR A 514 22.86 9.00 -12.88
CA THR A 514 23.94 8.90 -13.88
C THR A 514 25.07 8.00 -13.40
N LYS A 515 25.49 8.11 -12.13
CA LYS A 515 26.46 7.20 -11.52
C LYS A 515 25.99 5.74 -11.52
N LYS A 516 24.70 5.50 -11.24
CA LYS A 516 24.08 4.16 -11.28
C LYS A 516 24.10 3.61 -12.70
N ARG A 517 23.67 4.38 -13.71
CA ARG A 517 23.64 3.96 -15.13
C ARG A 517 25.05 3.60 -15.61
N ARG A 518 26.06 4.44 -15.34
CA ARG A 518 27.46 4.18 -15.69
C ARG A 518 27.97 2.87 -15.08
N ARG A 519 27.64 2.59 -13.81
CA ARG A 519 28.03 1.32 -13.16
C ARG A 519 27.38 0.11 -13.83
N GLN A 520 26.10 0.20 -14.20
CA GLN A 520 25.39 -0.88 -14.89
C GLN A 520 25.96 -1.14 -16.28
N GLN A 521 26.32 -0.11 -17.03
CA GLN A 521 26.98 -0.24 -18.33
C GLN A 521 28.34 -0.94 -18.20
N LEU A 522 29.17 -0.52 -17.25
CA LEU A 522 30.46 -1.15 -16.99
C LEU A 522 30.32 -2.65 -16.63
N GLN A 523 29.35 -3.00 -15.79
CA GLN A 523 29.08 -4.41 -15.44
C GLN A 523 28.63 -5.21 -16.68
N GLN A 524 27.79 -4.65 -17.53
CA GLN A 524 27.37 -5.31 -18.78
C GLN A 524 28.53 -5.54 -19.73
N LEU A 525 29.40 -4.55 -19.90
CA LEU A 525 30.62 -4.68 -20.74
C LEU A 525 31.55 -5.77 -20.21
N GLN A 526 31.78 -5.81 -18.91
CA GLN A 526 32.59 -6.85 -18.27
C GLN A 526 32.00 -8.27 -18.46
N GLN A 527 30.68 -8.41 -18.50
CA GLN A 527 30.02 -9.72 -18.73
C GLN A 527 30.09 -10.16 -20.21
N LEU A 528 30.23 -9.22 -21.15
CA LEU A 528 30.32 -9.53 -22.58
C LEU A 528 31.74 -9.94 -23.02
N GLN A 529 32.78 -9.44 -22.37
CA GLN A 529 34.18 -9.75 -22.71
C GLN A 529 34.52 -11.27 -22.68
N PRO A 530 34.12 -12.06 -21.65
CA PRO A 530 34.41 -13.51 -21.66
C PRO A 530 33.65 -14.29 -22.73
N ARG A 531 32.51 -13.76 -23.22
CA ARG A 531 31.72 -14.41 -24.29
C ARG A 531 32.31 -14.19 -25.67
N GLN A 532 32.96 -13.06 -25.92
CA GLN A 532 33.65 -12.80 -27.18
C GLN A 532 34.96 -13.61 -27.28
N GLN A 533 35.72 -13.73 -26.20
CA GLN A 533 36.91 -14.57 -26.18
C GLN A 533 36.62 -16.04 -26.51
N ARG A 534 35.58 -16.64 -25.94
CA ARG A 534 35.14 -18.02 -26.25
C ARG A 534 34.57 -18.21 -27.68
N ARG A 535 34.24 -17.12 -28.38
CA ARG A 535 33.75 -17.17 -29.75
C ARG A 535 34.88 -17.08 -30.80
N ILE A 536 36.04 -16.58 -30.38
CA ILE A 536 37.26 -16.53 -31.18
C ILE A 536 38.07 -17.82 -31.07
N GLU A 537 37.90 -18.55 -29.94
CA GLU A 537 38.56 -19.84 -29.66
C GLU A 537 37.81 -21.07 -30.25
N ARG A 538 36.65 -20.88 -30.86
CA ARG A 538 35.88 -21.88 -31.65
C ARG A 538 35.92 -21.56 -33.11
#